data_a5a670b68f8c49b271c28c48bbe00213
#
_entry.id   a5a670b68f8c49b271c28c48bbe00213
#
_cell.length_a   1.000
_cell.length_b   1.000
_cell.length_c   1.000
_cell.angle_alpha   90.00
_cell.angle_beta   90.00
_cell.angle_gamma   90.00
#
_symmetry.space_group_name_H-M   'P 1'
#
loop_
_entity.id
_entity.type
_entity.pdbx_description
1 polymer ?
#
loop_
_entity_poly.entity_id
_entity_poly.type
_entity_poly.pdbx_seq_one_letter_code
_entity_poly.pdbx_strand_id
1 'polypeptide(L)'
;FRKKLHLELDRLESIYRNLLRNAGVDTYDQRAKLIDPNTVIVGEQKLTARTILIATGGRPFRPDIPGIENALVSDDIFNLEKLPKSMAIIGGGYIACEMASIMNGFGVNTKLIYRGDQILRGFDKEIRDHVAEEMAKNGISISLNEDVTKINMTADGLELINSKGKRENFDKILTATGRTPNSDDLGLD
;
A
#
# COMPACT_ATOMS: atom_id res chain seq x y z
N PHE A 1 -10.03 17.82 2.25
CA PHE A 1 -10.15 16.37 2.24
C PHE A 1 -9.68 15.76 3.57
N ARG A 2 -8.41 15.92 3.99
CA ARG A 2 -7.80 15.30 5.20
C ARG A 2 -8.62 15.51 6.47
N LYS A 3 -9.06 16.75 6.77
CA LYS A 3 -9.87 17.02 7.97
C LYS A 3 -11.17 16.19 8.00
N LYS A 4 -11.86 16.08 6.85
CA LYS A 4 -13.06 15.24 6.75
C LYS A 4 -12.73 13.75 6.90
N LEU A 5 -11.62 13.30 6.31
CA LEU A 5 -11.15 11.92 6.42
C LEU A 5 -10.89 11.55 7.89
N HIS A 6 -10.11 12.34 8.63
CA HIS A 6 -9.81 12.06 10.04
C HIS A 6 -11.08 12.03 10.90
N LEU A 7 -12.00 12.99 10.73
CA LEU A 7 -13.28 13.00 11.44
C LEU A 7 -14.10 11.72 11.17
N GLU A 8 -14.10 11.24 9.93
CA GLU A 8 -14.81 10.01 9.59
C GLU A 8 -14.12 8.76 10.15
N LEU A 9 -12.79 8.71 10.14
CA LEU A 9 -12.03 7.63 10.77
C LEU A 9 -12.29 7.56 12.28
N ASP A 10 -12.26 8.69 12.98
CA ASP A 10 -12.56 8.76 14.42
C ASP A 10 -14.00 8.28 14.71
N ARG A 11 -14.96 8.68 13.85
CA ARG A 11 -16.35 8.22 13.96
C ARG A 11 -16.46 6.71 13.79
N LEU A 12 -15.80 6.15 12.76
CA LEU A 12 -15.81 4.71 12.48
C LEU A 12 -15.14 3.92 13.60
N GLU A 13 -14.00 4.38 14.11
CA GLU A 13 -13.33 3.74 15.25
C GLU A 13 -14.24 3.65 16.47
N SER A 14 -14.93 4.74 16.79
CA SER A 14 -15.89 4.78 17.90
C SER A 14 -17.02 3.77 17.71
N ILE A 15 -17.54 3.61 16.48
CA ILE A 15 -18.58 2.63 16.16
C ILE A 15 -18.04 1.20 16.36
N TYR A 16 -16.86 0.88 15.84
CA TYR A 16 -16.27 -0.46 16.00
C TYR A 16 -15.98 -0.80 17.45
N ARG A 17 -15.45 0.13 18.24
CA ARG A 17 -15.24 -0.07 19.68
C ARG A 17 -16.57 -0.35 20.42
N ASN A 18 -17.64 0.36 20.05
CA ASN A 18 -18.97 0.11 20.62
C ASN A 18 -19.55 -1.25 20.20
N LEU A 19 -19.37 -1.66 18.94
CA LEU A 19 -19.79 -2.98 18.46
C LEU A 19 -19.11 -4.10 19.24
N LEU A 20 -17.79 -4.02 19.43
CA LEU A 20 -17.03 -5.00 20.20
C LEU A 20 -17.51 -5.05 21.66
N ARG A 21 -17.68 -3.90 22.31
CA ARG A 21 -18.18 -3.82 23.69
C ARG A 21 -19.57 -4.43 23.84
N ASN A 22 -20.49 -4.11 22.91
CA ASN A 22 -21.86 -4.63 22.94
C ASN A 22 -21.92 -6.14 22.68
N ALA A 23 -20.94 -6.68 21.95
CA ALA A 23 -20.78 -8.11 21.71
C ALA A 23 -20.07 -8.85 22.86
N GLY A 24 -19.68 -8.14 23.94
CA GLY A 24 -18.97 -8.74 25.08
C GLY A 24 -17.53 -9.15 24.77
N VAL A 25 -16.89 -8.47 23.80
CA VAL A 25 -15.50 -8.73 23.43
C VAL A 25 -14.56 -7.86 24.27
N ASP A 26 -13.65 -8.49 24.99
CA ASP A 26 -12.57 -7.79 25.69
C ASP A 26 -11.52 -7.30 24.70
N THR A 27 -11.15 -6.03 24.81
CA THR A 27 -10.17 -5.40 23.90
C THR A 27 -8.95 -4.90 24.68
N TYR A 28 -7.78 -5.09 24.11
CA TYR A 28 -6.50 -4.70 24.69
C TYR A 28 -5.70 -3.86 23.67
N ASP A 29 -5.49 -2.58 23.97
CA ASP A 29 -4.78 -1.65 23.09
C ASP A 29 -3.24 -1.69 23.28
N GLN A 30 -2.67 -2.90 23.33
CA GLN A 30 -1.25 -3.13 23.54
C GLN A 30 -0.72 -4.18 22.58
N ARG A 31 0.60 -4.20 22.38
CA ARG A 31 1.23 -5.23 21.56
C ARG A 31 1.12 -6.58 22.23
N ALA A 32 0.66 -7.56 21.46
CA ALA A 32 0.53 -8.94 21.88
C ALA A 32 1.67 -9.78 21.32
N LYS A 33 2.10 -10.81 22.08
CA LYS A 33 3.09 -11.82 21.68
C LYS A 33 2.66 -13.20 22.16
N LEU A 34 2.78 -14.20 21.29
CA LEU A 34 2.59 -15.60 21.67
C LEU A 34 3.84 -16.09 22.43
N ILE A 35 3.61 -16.87 23.47
CA ILE A 35 4.67 -17.55 24.23
C ILE A 35 4.56 -19.06 24.14
N ASP A 36 3.41 -19.58 23.77
CA ASP A 36 3.11 -20.96 23.46
C ASP A 36 1.83 -21.02 22.59
N PRO A 37 1.42 -22.20 22.08
CA PRO A 37 0.24 -22.33 21.20
C PRO A 37 -1.09 -21.86 21.78
N ASN A 38 -1.19 -21.67 23.08
CA ASN A 38 -2.42 -21.34 23.77
C ASN A 38 -2.32 -20.07 24.63
N THR A 39 -1.15 -19.41 24.69
CA THR A 39 -0.92 -18.28 25.59
C THR A 39 -0.38 -17.06 24.84
N VAL A 40 -1.00 -15.92 25.09
CA VAL A 40 -0.60 -14.61 24.58
C VAL A 40 -0.24 -13.69 25.76
N ILE A 41 0.87 -12.97 25.65
CA ILE A 41 1.22 -11.88 26.56
C ILE A 41 0.77 -10.57 25.91
N VAL A 42 0.08 -9.74 26.70
CA VAL A 42 -0.36 -8.37 26.34
C VAL A 42 0.04 -7.43 27.47
N GLY A 43 1.11 -6.66 27.27
CA GLY A 43 1.73 -5.91 28.35
C GLY A 43 2.25 -6.85 29.47
N GLU A 44 1.72 -6.70 30.69
CA GLU A 44 2.04 -7.57 31.84
C GLU A 44 1.07 -8.76 32.02
N GLN A 45 0.01 -8.82 31.22
CA GLN A 45 -1.05 -9.82 31.36
C GLN A 45 -0.74 -11.05 30.50
N LYS A 46 -1.07 -12.22 31.04
CA LYS A 46 -1.10 -13.48 30.30
C LYS A 46 -2.56 -13.89 30.06
N LEU A 47 -2.89 -14.09 28.79
CA LEU A 47 -4.21 -14.53 28.36
C LEU A 47 -4.07 -15.93 27.77
N THR A 48 -4.95 -16.84 28.15
CA THR A 48 -4.96 -18.20 27.60
C THR A 48 -6.24 -18.44 26.80
N ALA A 49 -6.08 -19.14 25.67
CA ALA A 49 -7.21 -19.50 24.84
C ALA A 49 -7.01 -20.89 24.23
N ARG A 50 -8.13 -21.58 23.99
CA ARG A 50 -8.11 -22.88 23.31
C ARG A 50 -7.72 -22.74 21.82
N THR A 51 -8.03 -21.60 21.20
CA THR A 51 -7.71 -21.27 19.81
C THR A 51 -7.29 -19.81 19.74
N ILE A 52 -6.19 -19.54 19.05
CA ILE A 52 -5.70 -18.18 18.80
C ILE A 52 -5.73 -17.93 17.29
N LEU A 53 -6.39 -16.86 16.89
CA LEU A 53 -6.39 -16.38 15.51
C LEU A 53 -5.41 -15.22 15.37
N ILE A 54 -4.43 -15.39 14.46
CA ILE A 54 -3.47 -14.33 14.10
C ILE A 54 -4.04 -13.58 12.90
N ALA A 55 -4.46 -12.35 13.12
CA ALA A 55 -5.06 -11.48 12.11
C ALA A 55 -4.42 -10.08 12.13
N THR A 56 -3.09 -10.05 12.16
CA THR A 56 -2.27 -8.83 12.33
C THR A 56 -2.12 -7.98 11.07
N GLY A 57 -2.74 -8.42 9.96
CA GLY A 57 -2.69 -7.71 8.68
C GLY A 57 -1.31 -7.73 8.02
N GLY A 58 -1.05 -6.74 7.19
CA GLY A 58 0.19 -6.61 6.44
C GLY A 58 0.57 -5.16 6.21
N ARG A 59 1.84 -4.94 5.90
CA ARG A 59 2.42 -3.64 5.56
C ARG A 59 2.86 -3.60 4.10
N PRO A 60 2.96 -2.41 3.48
CA PRO A 60 3.53 -2.28 2.15
C PRO A 60 4.96 -2.83 2.08
N PHE A 61 5.26 -3.56 1.02
CA PHE A 61 6.62 -4.03 0.73
C PHE A 61 7.38 -2.95 -0.03
N ARG A 62 8.61 -2.65 0.40
CA ARG A 62 9.56 -1.81 -0.34
C ARG A 62 10.63 -2.71 -0.96
N PRO A 63 10.76 -2.74 -2.30
CA PRO A 63 11.81 -3.52 -2.95
C PRO A 63 13.19 -2.92 -2.64
N ASP A 64 14.23 -3.74 -2.74
CA ASP A 64 15.62 -3.30 -2.59
C ASP A 64 16.09 -2.59 -3.88
N ILE A 65 15.68 -1.32 -4.00
CA ILE A 65 16.04 -0.44 -5.11
C ILE A 65 16.71 0.79 -4.51
N PRO A 66 17.91 1.19 -4.94
CA PRO A 66 18.56 2.40 -4.46
C PRO A 66 17.67 3.64 -4.60
N GLY A 67 17.42 4.32 -3.48
CA GLY A 67 16.56 5.52 -3.41
C GLY A 67 15.07 5.22 -3.19
N ILE A 68 14.67 3.96 -2.96
CA ILE A 68 13.26 3.59 -2.73
C ILE A 68 12.68 4.21 -1.45
N GLU A 69 13.51 4.57 -0.50
CA GLU A 69 13.11 5.28 0.72
C GLU A 69 12.45 6.63 0.45
N ASN A 70 12.73 7.24 -0.70
CA ASN A 70 12.11 8.50 -1.16
C ASN A 70 10.74 8.29 -1.82
N ALA A 71 10.38 7.05 -2.15
CA ALA A 71 9.07 6.74 -2.70
C ALA A 71 8.03 6.62 -1.58
N LEU A 72 6.81 7.01 -1.89
CA LEU A 72 5.64 6.81 -1.06
C LEU A 72 5.19 5.34 -1.06
N VAL A 73 4.44 4.96 -0.05
CA VAL A 73 3.61 3.74 -0.05
C VAL A 73 2.12 4.12 -0.01
N SER A 74 1.23 3.14 -0.17
CA SER A 74 -0.23 3.39 -0.21
C SER A 74 -0.74 4.21 0.96
N ASP A 75 -0.20 3.98 2.16
CA ASP A 75 -0.63 4.65 3.39
C ASP A 75 -0.29 6.15 3.38
N ASP A 76 0.81 6.53 2.70
CA ASP A 76 1.26 7.92 2.61
C ASP A 76 0.34 8.78 1.72
N ILE A 77 -0.37 8.16 0.77
CA ILE A 77 -1.28 8.87 -0.15
C ILE A 77 -2.38 9.62 0.61
N PHE A 78 -2.91 9.02 1.67
CA PHE A 78 -3.95 9.63 2.50
C PHE A 78 -3.46 10.82 3.33
N ASN A 79 -2.14 10.97 3.48
CA ASN A 79 -1.49 12.02 4.23
C ASN A 79 -0.88 13.13 3.36
N LEU A 80 -1.04 13.07 2.04
CA LEU A 80 -0.54 14.10 1.14
C LEU A 80 -1.17 15.47 1.48
N GLU A 81 -0.33 16.48 1.70
CA GLU A 81 -0.79 17.86 1.95
C GLU A 81 -1.28 18.54 0.69
N LYS A 82 -0.61 18.26 -0.42
CA LYS A 82 -0.94 18.80 -1.75
C LYS A 82 -0.84 17.67 -2.76
N LEU A 83 -1.72 17.72 -3.77
CA LEU A 83 -1.63 16.83 -4.92
C LEU A 83 -0.36 17.17 -5.72
N PRO A 84 0.44 16.17 -6.12
CA PRO A 84 1.54 16.38 -7.03
C PRO A 84 0.99 16.68 -8.44
N LYS A 85 1.80 17.30 -9.29
CA LYS A 85 1.45 17.49 -10.72
C LYS A 85 1.65 16.20 -11.50
N SER A 86 2.64 15.39 -11.10
CA SER A 86 2.98 14.12 -11.73
C SER A 86 3.32 13.05 -10.72
N MET A 87 2.96 11.80 -11.02
CA MET A 87 3.24 10.65 -10.16
C MET A 87 3.55 9.41 -10.98
N ALA A 88 4.68 8.76 -10.67
CA ALA A 88 4.94 7.40 -11.11
C ALA A 88 4.45 6.41 -10.04
N ILE A 89 3.84 5.31 -10.49
CA ILE A 89 3.40 4.21 -9.62
C ILE A 89 4.10 2.93 -10.06
N ILE A 90 4.91 2.38 -9.17
CA ILE A 90 5.68 1.15 -9.41
C ILE A 90 4.86 -0.03 -8.91
N GLY A 91 4.47 -0.91 -9.81
CA GLY A 91 3.67 -2.10 -9.52
C GLY A 91 2.56 -2.31 -10.54
N GLY A 92 1.97 -3.49 -10.56
CA GLY A 92 0.89 -3.86 -11.48
C GLY A 92 -0.25 -4.63 -10.79
N GLY A 93 -0.26 -4.66 -9.47
CA GLY A 93 -1.35 -5.25 -8.68
C GLY A 93 -2.54 -4.29 -8.51
N TYR A 94 -3.58 -4.76 -7.83
CA TYR A 94 -4.81 -3.99 -7.64
C TYR A 94 -4.56 -2.64 -6.93
N ILE A 95 -3.68 -2.60 -5.91
CA ILE A 95 -3.33 -1.34 -5.23
C ILE A 95 -2.72 -0.32 -6.20
N ALA A 96 -1.82 -0.78 -7.08
CA ALA A 96 -1.21 0.10 -8.09
C ALA A 96 -2.26 0.66 -9.05
N CYS A 97 -3.18 -0.17 -9.53
CA CYS A 97 -4.24 0.23 -10.45
C CYS A 97 -5.24 1.19 -9.78
N GLU A 98 -5.66 0.91 -8.55
CA GLU A 98 -6.54 1.78 -7.77
C GLU A 98 -5.90 3.15 -7.52
N MET A 99 -4.66 3.19 -7.03
CA MET A 99 -3.97 4.45 -6.76
C MET A 99 -3.72 5.24 -8.04
N ALA A 100 -3.38 4.57 -9.15
CA ALA A 100 -3.24 5.23 -10.45
C ALA A 100 -4.54 5.87 -10.91
N SER A 101 -5.65 5.15 -10.78
CA SER A 101 -6.97 5.64 -11.16
C SER A 101 -7.44 6.81 -10.29
N ILE A 102 -7.21 6.71 -8.96
CA ILE A 102 -7.56 7.78 -8.00
C ILE A 102 -6.75 9.05 -8.30
N MET A 103 -5.43 8.93 -8.43
CA MET A 103 -4.56 10.10 -8.67
C MET A 103 -4.86 10.74 -10.02
N ASN A 104 -5.06 9.94 -11.06
CA ASN A 104 -5.47 10.43 -12.37
C ASN A 104 -6.82 11.14 -12.32
N GLY A 105 -7.80 10.58 -11.60
CA GLY A 105 -9.12 11.21 -11.39
C GLY A 105 -9.05 12.55 -10.65
N PHE A 106 -8.00 12.80 -9.86
CA PHE A 106 -7.69 14.09 -9.27
C PHE A 106 -6.89 15.03 -10.18
N GLY A 107 -6.64 14.65 -11.43
CA GLY A 107 -5.92 15.46 -12.42
C GLY A 107 -4.40 15.38 -12.31
N VAL A 108 -3.85 14.40 -11.59
CA VAL A 108 -2.42 14.13 -11.53
C VAL A 108 -1.99 13.41 -12.81
N ASN A 109 -0.94 13.88 -13.49
CA ASN A 109 -0.34 13.15 -14.60
C ASN A 109 0.29 11.86 -14.09
N THR A 110 -0.36 10.74 -14.35
CA THR A 110 -0.05 9.46 -13.71
C THR A 110 0.52 8.45 -14.70
N LYS A 111 1.65 7.85 -14.31
CA LYS A 111 2.29 6.75 -15.04
C LYS A 111 2.40 5.52 -14.15
N LEU A 112 1.90 4.38 -14.64
CA LEU A 112 2.06 3.07 -14.02
C LEU A 112 3.20 2.33 -14.71
N ILE A 113 4.14 1.81 -13.93
CA ILE A 113 5.32 1.08 -14.42
C ILE A 113 5.31 -0.32 -13.80
N TYR A 114 5.32 -1.33 -14.65
CA TYR A 114 5.26 -2.71 -14.20
C TYR A 114 6.20 -3.63 -14.97
N ARG A 115 6.92 -4.47 -14.24
CA ARG A 115 7.88 -5.41 -14.82
C ARG A 115 7.25 -6.58 -15.58
N GLY A 116 5.97 -6.87 -15.33
CA GLY A 116 5.23 -7.93 -16.02
C GLY A 116 4.67 -7.49 -17.36
N ASP A 117 4.14 -8.45 -18.07
CA ASP A 117 3.55 -8.31 -19.40
C ASP A 117 2.14 -7.72 -19.41
N GLN A 118 1.42 -7.82 -18.29
CA GLN A 118 0.08 -7.27 -18.11
C GLN A 118 -0.21 -7.04 -16.62
N ILE A 119 -0.93 -5.95 -16.30
CA ILE A 119 -1.37 -5.62 -14.94
C ILE A 119 -2.30 -6.70 -14.34
N LEU A 120 -2.58 -6.62 -13.04
CA LEU A 120 -3.53 -7.49 -12.31
C LEU A 120 -3.21 -8.99 -12.45
N ARG A 121 -1.94 -9.36 -12.31
CA ARG A 121 -1.51 -10.78 -12.35
C ARG A 121 -2.35 -11.62 -11.37
N GLY A 122 -2.90 -12.73 -11.87
CA GLY A 122 -3.76 -13.65 -11.10
C GLY A 122 -5.26 -13.41 -11.28
N PHE A 123 -5.64 -12.31 -11.93
CA PHE A 123 -7.02 -12.10 -12.36
C PHE A 123 -7.26 -12.70 -13.75
N ASP A 124 -8.53 -12.82 -14.11
CA ASP A 124 -8.95 -13.27 -15.44
C ASP A 124 -8.35 -12.40 -16.55
N LYS A 125 -7.96 -13.03 -17.66
CA LYS A 125 -7.26 -12.34 -18.75
C LYS A 125 -8.09 -11.21 -19.37
N GLU A 126 -9.37 -11.46 -19.62
CA GLU A 126 -10.27 -10.46 -20.23
C GLU A 126 -10.45 -9.25 -19.31
N ILE A 127 -10.55 -9.48 -18.00
CA ILE A 127 -10.62 -8.41 -17.00
C ILE A 127 -9.34 -7.58 -17.00
N ARG A 128 -8.16 -8.24 -17.01
CA ARG A 128 -6.85 -7.56 -17.03
C ARG A 128 -6.70 -6.67 -18.26
N ASP A 129 -7.04 -7.19 -19.42
CA ASP A 129 -6.95 -6.49 -20.70
C ASP A 129 -7.92 -5.31 -20.74
N HIS A 130 -9.16 -5.52 -20.33
CA HIS A 130 -10.18 -4.47 -20.29
C HIS A 130 -9.79 -3.33 -19.31
N VAL A 131 -9.33 -3.66 -18.10
CA VAL A 131 -8.91 -2.63 -17.14
C VAL A 131 -7.72 -1.85 -17.65
N ALA A 132 -6.71 -2.50 -18.26
CA ALA A 132 -5.57 -1.80 -18.84
C ALA A 132 -5.98 -0.83 -19.96
N GLU A 133 -6.90 -1.27 -20.83
CA GLU A 133 -7.45 -0.45 -21.92
C GLU A 133 -8.21 0.77 -21.38
N GLU A 134 -9.09 0.58 -20.40
CA GLU A 134 -9.86 1.67 -19.81
C GLU A 134 -8.98 2.66 -19.03
N MET A 135 -7.98 2.16 -18.30
CA MET A 135 -6.99 3.04 -17.64
C MET A 135 -6.23 3.90 -18.66
N ALA A 136 -5.81 3.31 -19.78
CA ALA A 136 -5.12 4.04 -20.84
C ALA A 136 -6.04 5.07 -21.54
N LYS A 137 -7.31 4.71 -21.83
CA LYS A 137 -8.31 5.64 -22.39
C LYS A 137 -8.57 6.82 -21.47
N ASN A 138 -8.50 6.62 -20.16
CA ASN A 138 -8.65 7.70 -19.17
C ASN A 138 -7.36 8.52 -18.96
N GLY A 139 -6.31 8.28 -19.74
CA GLY A 139 -5.09 9.09 -19.74
C GLY A 139 -3.98 8.63 -18.82
N ILE A 140 -4.08 7.42 -18.23
CA ILE A 140 -3.00 6.83 -17.45
C ILE A 140 -1.97 6.22 -18.42
N SER A 141 -0.72 6.65 -18.33
CA SER A 141 0.36 6.02 -19.08
C SER A 141 0.76 4.69 -18.44
N ILE A 142 0.70 3.59 -19.18
CA ILE A 142 1.07 2.26 -18.69
C ILE A 142 2.34 1.78 -19.41
N SER A 143 3.39 1.49 -18.65
CA SER A 143 4.63 0.88 -19.15
C SER A 143 4.76 -0.54 -18.62
N LEU A 144 4.62 -1.52 -19.50
CA LEU A 144 4.77 -2.95 -19.20
C LEU A 144 6.16 -3.44 -19.60
N ASN A 145 6.58 -4.60 -19.06
CA ASN A 145 7.91 -5.18 -19.28
C ASN A 145 9.03 -4.17 -18.96
N GLU A 146 8.83 -3.38 -17.91
CA GLU A 146 9.72 -2.31 -17.51
C GLU A 146 9.87 -2.32 -15.99
N ASP A 147 11.10 -2.51 -15.51
CA ASP A 147 11.42 -2.51 -14.09
C ASP A 147 12.15 -1.22 -13.70
N VAL A 148 12.03 -0.83 -12.44
CA VAL A 148 12.71 0.34 -11.88
C VAL A 148 14.00 -0.13 -11.21
N THR A 149 15.12 0.49 -11.55
CA THR A 149 16.44 0.10 -11.04
C THR A 149 17.02 1.11 -10.05
N LYS A 150 16.56 2.36 -10.09
CA LYS A 150 17.05 3.41 -9.20
C LYS A 150 16.09 4.59 -9.13
N ILE A 151 16.06 5.25 -7.97
CA ILE A 151 15.39 6.53 -7.76
C ILE A 151 16.42 7.52 -7.22
N ASN A 152 16.53 8.69 -7.81
CA ASN A 152 17.39 9.77 -7.34
C ASN A 152 16.52 10.96 -6.90
N MET A 153 16.93 11.65 -5.85
CA MET A 153 16.39 12.98 -5.54
C MET A 153 17.04 14.01 -6.48
N THR A 154 16.24 14.92 -6.99
CA THR A 154 16.68 16.04 -7.83
C THR A 154 16.13 17.36 -7.26
N ALA A 155 16.57 18.49 -7.79
CA ALA A 155 16.05 19.80 -7.40
C ALA A 155 14.54 19.95 -7.70
N ASP A 156 14.05 19.25 -8.74
CA ASP A 156 12.70 19.37 -9.29
C ASP A 156 11.78 18.18 -8.91
N GLY A 157 12.22 17.29 -8.02
CA GLY A 157 11.45 16.11 -7.62
C GLY A 157 12.27 14.83 -7.57
N LEU A 158 11.73 13.75 -8.12
CA LEU A 158 12.33 12.42 -8.12
C LEU A 158 12.60 11.94 -9.56
N GLU A 159 13.84 11.61 -9.87
CA GLU A 159 14.22 10.95 -11.12
C GLU A 159 14.13 9.44 -10.97
N LEU A 160 13.33 8.80 -11.79
CA LEU A 160 13.20 7.36 -11.89
C LEU A 160 14.06 6.87 -13.06
N ILE A 161 14.87 5.83 -12.81
CA ILE A 161 15.67 5.15 -13.82
C ILE A 161 15.16 3.72 -13.96
N ASN A 162 14.81 3.32 -15.19
CA ASN A 162 14.32 1.99 -15.46
C ASN A 162 15.42 1.02 -15.96
N SER A 163 15.06 -0.25 -16.11
CA SER A 163 15.96 -1.31 -16.59
C SER A 163 16.49 -1.12 -18.01
N LYS A 164 15.89 -0.20 -18.79
CA LYS A 164 16.32 0.16 -20.15
C LYS A 164 17.22 1.41 -20.15
N GLY A 165 17.56 1.95 -18.96
CA GLY A 165 18.35 3.16 -18.79
C GLY A 165 17.60 4.46 -19.07
N LYS A 166 16.28 4.40 -19.30
CA LYS A 166 15.44 5.60 -19.48
C LYS A 166 15.30 6.32 -18.14
N ARG A 167 15.38 7.65 -18.19
CA ARG A 167 15.23 8.54 -17.02
C ARG A 167 13.99 9.39 -17.19
N GLU A 168 13.18 9.46 -16.15
CA GLU A 168 11.95 10.27 -16.13
C GLU A 168 11.80 10.93 -14.77
N ASN A 169 11.35 12.19 -14.77
CA ASN A 169 11.15 12.97 -13.56
C ASN A 169 9.67 13.04 -13.17
N PHE A 170 9.41 12.91 -11.87
CA PHE A 170 8.10 12.97 -11.27
C PHE A 170 8.15 13.77 -9.97
N ASP A 171 7.05 14.46 -9.63
CA ASP A 171 6.94 15.12 -8.34
C ASP A 171 6.93 14.12 -7.19
N LYS A 172 6.30 12.97 -7.40
CA LYS A 172 6.21 11.85 -6.44
C LYS A 172 6.31 10.49 -7.15
N ILE A 173 6.82 9.52 -6.42
CA ILE A 173 6.82 8.11 -6.82
C ILE A 173 6.12 7.31 -5.73
N LEU A 174 5.24 6.41 -6.11
CA LEU A 174 4.56 5.46 -5.23
C LEU A 174 5.06 4.05 -5.53
N THR A 175 5.48 3.30 -4.50
CA THR A 175 5.74 1.86 -4.63
C THR A 175 4.55 1.05 -4.14
N ALA A 176 4.01 0.20 -5.02
CA ALA A 176 2.89 -0.70 -4.77
C ALA A 176 3.21 -2.12 -5.29
N THR A 177 4.40 -2.62 -4.95
CA THR A 177 4.99 -3.86 -5.49
C THR A 177 4.62 -5.11 -4.69
N GLY A 178 3.90 -4.96 -3.59
CA GLY A 178 3.44 -6.07 -2.75
C GLY A 178 3.18 -5.67 -1.31
N ARG A 179 2.84 -6.66 -0.50
CA ARG A 179 2.63 -6.54 0.94
C ARG A 179 3.37 -7.65 1.69
N THR A 180 3.86 -7.34 2.88
CA THR A 180 4.48 -8.29 3.80
C THR A 180 3.56 -8.49 5.00
N PRO A 181 3.31 -9.73 5.46
CA PRO A 181 2.54 -9.98 6.68
C PRO A 181 3.20 -9.32 7.91
N ASN A 182 2.39 -8.84 8.85
CA ASN A 182 2.86 -8.31 10.13
C ASN A 182 3.03 -9.48 11.13
N SER A 183 3.93 -10.41 10.83
CA SER A 183 4.21 -11.60 11.64
C SER A 183 5.51 -11.52 12.42
N ASP A 184 6.29 -10.44 12.25
CA ASP A 184 7.56 -10.27 12.95
C ASP A 184 7.31 -10.08 14.46
N ASP A 185 8.18 -10.66 15.30
CA ASP A 185 8.14 -10.56 16.76
C ASP A 185 6.83 -11.04 17.43
N LEU A 186 6.04 -11.84 16.74
CA LEU A 186 4.83 -12.43 17.31
C LEU A 186 5.10 -13.66 18.19
N GLY A 187 6.32 -14.20 18.21
CA GLY A 187 6.67 -15.45 18.93
C GLY A 187 6.12 -16.68 18.20
N LEU A 188 6.34 -16.77 16.90
CA LEU A 188 5.89 -17.86 16.03
C LEU A 188 7.01 -18.88 15.72
N ASP A 189 8.19 -18.73 16.33
CA ASP A 189 9.38 -19.58 16.13
C ASP A 189 9.28 -20.90 16.88
#